data_add0e289178a480baaf59aaf66c4feca
#
_entry.id   add0e289178a480baaf59aaf66c4feca
#
_cell.length_a   1.000
_cell.length_b   1.000
_cell.length_c   1.000
_cell.angle_alpha   90.00
_cell.angle_beta   90.00
_cell.angle_gamma   90.00
#
_symmetry.space_group_name_H-M   'P 1'
#
loop_
_entity.id
_entity.type
_entity.pdbx_description
1 polymer ?
#
loop_
_entity_poly.entity_id
_entity_poly.type
_entity_poly.pdbx_seq_one_letter_code
_entity_poly.pdbx_strand_id
1 'polypeptide(L)'
;MERRIRKLIRVSAITVGALLFTAFVVVAFVINYVFTSDKLTPVVLNVANRLLDADLKIERVELTFFSTFPQFGLKVDEGFLVSKVLNDSLPQKTDSLLAFKECVLTVNPLDYFLKNKISVHNLSLKNVAVYAYRNKTGKANWEIVKTSSDTLAVE
;
A
#
# COMPACT_ATOMS: atom_id res chain seq x y z
N MET A 1 21.83 -37.21 38.46
CA MET A 1 22.32 -36.16 37.56
C MET A 1 21.27 -35.77 36.48
N GLU A 2 20.67 -36.72 35.81
CA GLU A 2 19.68 -36.47 34.73
C GLU A 2 18.46 -35.61 35.09
N ARG A 3 17.88 -35.74 36.27
CA ARG A 3 16.68 -34.97 36.66
C ARG A 3 16.98 -33.45 36.77
N ARG A 4 18.18 -33.07 37.18
CA ARG A 4 18.59 -31.65 37.28
C ARG A 4 18.80 -31.07 35.86
N ILE A 5 19.41 -31.84 34.96
CA ILE A 5 19.64 -31.42 33.58
C ILE A 5 18.32 -31.23 32.87
N ARG A 6 17.35 -32.14 32.99
CA ARG A 6 16.01 -32.00 32.39
C ARG A 6 15.24 -30.81 32.94
N LYS A 7 15.39 -30.46 34.23
CA LYS A 7 14.78 -29.25 34.80
C LYS A 7 15.41 -27.99 34.22
N LEU A 8 16.74 -27.94 34.12
CA LEU A 8 17.45 -26.80 33.50
C LEU A 8 17.05 -26.59 32.04
N ILE A 9 16.97 -27.67 31.26
CA ILE A 9 16.52 -27.58 29.83
C ILE A 9 15.09 -27.07 29.75
N ARG A 10 14.17 -27.55 30.61
CA ARG A 10 12.78 -27.06 30.62
C ARG A 10 12.69 -25.59 31.00
N VAL A 11 13.39 -25.18 32.04
CA VAL A 11 13.40 -23.76 32.45
C VAL A 11 13.98 -22.88 31.35
N SER A 12 15.11 -23.29 30.77
CA SER A 12 15.70 -22.54 29.63
C SER A 12 14.76 -22.44 28.44
N ALA A 13 14.08 -23.54 28.07
CA ALA A 13 13.12 -23.55 26.98
C ALA A 13 11.92 -22.62 27.23
N ILE A 14 11.40 -22.63 28.47
CA ILE A 14 10.30 -21.73 28.87
C ILE A 14 10.75 -20.28 28.83
N THR A 15 11.96 -19.98 29.35
CA THR A 15 12.50 -18.61 29.32
C THR A 15 12.70 -18.08 27.91
N VAL A 16 13.29 -18.88 27.02
CA VAL A 16 13.44 -18.53 25.60
C VAL A 16 12.10 -18.35 24.92
N GLY A 17 11.14 -19.25 25.18
CA GLY A 17 9.79 -19.14 24.65
C GLY A 17 9.07 -17.86 25.12
N ALA A 18 9.18 -17.52 26.39
CA ALA A 18 8.60 -16.30 26.96
C ALA A 18 9.24 -15.05 26.34
N LEU A 19 10.55 -15.06 26.13
CA LEU A 19 11.28 -13.95 25.53
C LEU A 19 10.89 -13.73 24.07
N LEU A 20 10.77 -14.81 23.30
CA LEU A 20 10.29 -14.76 21.92
C LEU A 20 8.83 -14.27 21.84
N PHE A 21 7.97 -14.74 22.74
CA PHE A 21 6.58 -14.30 22.81
C PHE A 21 6.49 -12.80 23.14
N THR A 22 7.28 -12.34 24.12
CA THR A 22 7.31 -10.91 24.47
C THR A 22 7.80 -10.06 23.30
N ALA A 23 8.86 -10.50 22.61
CA ALA A 23 9.35 -9.82 21.42
C ALA A 23 8.28 -9.75 20.31
N PHE A 24 7.56 -10.85 20.08
CA PHE A 24 6.46 -10.90 19.11
C PHE A 24 5.33 -9.92 19.48
N VAL A 25 4.92 -9.87 20.75
CA VAL A 25 3.88 -8.93 21.22
C VAL A 25 4.33 -7.48 21.05
N VAL A 26 5.58 -7.17 21.36
CA VAL A 26 6.13 -5.81 21.19
C VAL A 26 6.13 -5.42 19.69
N VAL A 27 6.59 -6.31 18.83
CA VAL A 27 6.59 -6.07 17.37
C VAL A 27 5.16 -5.87 16.84
N ALA A 28 4.22 -6.72 17.26
CA ALA A 28 2.81 -6.59 16.88
C ALA A 28 2.20 -5.25 17.35
N PHE A 29 2.54 -4.83 18.56
CA PHE A 29 2.10 -3.55 19.10
C PHE A 29 2.69 -2.37 18.33
N VAL A 30 3.99 -2.41 18.03
CA VAL A 30 4.66 -1.36 17.24
C VAL A 30 4.04 -1.26 15.84
N ILE A 31 3.81 -2.39 15.17
CA ILE A 31 3.17 -2.41 13.85
C ILE A 31 1.78 -1.75 13.92
N ASN A 32 0.95 -2.13 14.87
CA ASN A 32 -0.39 -1.55 15.04
C ASN A 32 -0.37 -0.07 15.37
N TYR A 33 0.62 0.41 16.12
CA TYR A 33 0.72 1.82 16.50
C TYR A 33 1.32 2.71 15.43
N VAL A 34 2.30 2.20 14.69
CA VAL A 34 3.02 2.96 13.65
C VAL A 34 2.26 2.99 12.33
N PHE A 35 1.66 1.86 11.95
CA PHE A 35 0.97 1.69 10.67
C PHE A 35 -0.56 1.84 10.79
N THR A 36 -0.99 2.91 11.45
CA THR A 36 -2.41 3.28 11.53
C THR A 36 -2.90 3.85 10.18
N SER A 37 -4.16 3.63 9.86
CA SER A 37 -4.79 4.13 8.62
C SER A 37 -4.61 5.64 8.46
N ASP A 38 -4.72 6.41 9.54
CA ASP A 38 -4.57 7.87 9.53
C ASP A 38 -3.17 8.33 9.08
N LYS A 39 -2.15 7.50 9.29
CA LYS A 39 -0.77 7.79 8.87
C LYS A 39 -0.47 7.24 7.49
N LEU A 40 -1.04 6.07 7.14
CA LEU A 40 -0.80 5.42 5.85
C LEU A 40 -1.54 6.13 4.72
N THR A 41 -2.78 6.54 4.94
CA THR A 41 -3.60 7.19 3.90
C THR A 41 -2.93 8.40 3.28
N PRO A 42 -2.43 9.41 4.04
CA PRO A 42 -1.76 10.56 3.43
C PRO A 42 -0.45 10.20 2.72
N VAL A 43 0.27 9.19 3.20
CA VAL A 43 1.51 8.72 2.53
C VAL A 43 1.18 8.14 1.16
N VAL A 44 0.18 7.26 1.08
CA VAL A 44 -0.25 6.64 -0.19
C VAL A 44 -0.78 7.70 -1.16
N LEU A 45 -1.59 8.66 -0.68
CA LEU A 45 -2.08 9.77 -1.50
C LEU A 45 -0.94 10.64 -2.04
N ASN A 46 0.03 10.97 -1.21
CA ASN A 46 1.20 11.76 -1.63
C ASN A 46 2.02 11.05 -2.71
N VAL A 47 2.28 9.76 -2.53
CA VAL A 47 3.02 8.96 -3.52
C VAL A 47 2.24 8.85 -4.83
N ALA A 48 0.94 8.54 -4.76
CA ALA A 48 0.09 8.44 -5.93
C ALA A 48 0.02 9.76 -6.72
N ASN A 49 -0.24 10.88 -6.04
CA ASN A 49 -0.35 12.20 -6.68
C ASN A 49 0.99 12.70 -7.25
N ARG A 50 2.12 12.21 -6.73
CA ARG A 50 3.45 12.51 -7.29
C ARG A 50 3.71 11.74 -8.57
N LEU A 51 3.28 10.48 -8.65
CA LEU A 51 3.54 9.60 -9.78
C LEU A 51 2.50 9.70 -10.89
N LEU A 52 1.29 10.14 -10.55
CA LEU A 52 0.17 10.19 -11.46
C LEU A 52 -0.27 11.63 -11.75
N ASP A 53 -0.64 11.90 -12.99
CA ASP A 53 -1.37 13.10 -13.40
C ASP A 53 -2.88 12.88 -13.21
N ALA A 54 -3.24 12.56 -11.98
CA ALA A 54 -4.58 12.24 -11.57
C ALA A 54 -4.75 12.55 -10.08
N ASP A 55 -5.98 12.79 -9.65
CA ASP A 55 -6.36 12.88 -8.24
C ASP A 55 -6.89 11.54 -7.76
N LEU A 56 -6.13 10.90 -6.89
CA LEU A 56 -6.58 9.71 -6.16
C LEU A 56 -7.32 10.17 -4.90
N LYS A 57 -8.56 9.72 -4.78
CA LYS A 57 -9.37 9.85 -3.55
C LYS A 57 -9.61 8.46 -3.00
N ILE A 58 -9.28 8.24 -1.75
CA ILE A 58 -9.44 6.97 -1.05
C ILE A 58 -10.04 7.22 0.33
N GLU A 59 -10.83 6.29 0.81
CA GLU A 59 -11.40 6.39 2.14
C GLU A 59 -10.38 6.04 3.21
N ARG A 60 -9.72 4.88 3.06
CA ARG A 60 -8.82 4.35 4.08
C ARG A 60 -7.77 3.43 3.50
N VAL A 61 -6.58 3.46 4.10
CA VAL A 61 -5.50 2.50 3.83
C VAL A 61 -5.21 1.70 5.09
N GLU A 62 -5.19 0.39 4.96
CA GLU A 62 -4.86 -0.54 6.03
C GLU A 62 -3.67 -1.40 5.64
N LEU A 63 -2.80 -1.69 6.61
CA LEU A 63 -1.75 -2.68 6.43
C LEU A 63 -2.31 -4.08 6.66
N THR A 64 -2.17 -4.96 5.68
CA THR A 64 -2.55 -6.37 5.79
C THR A 64 -1.30 -7.23 5.77
N PHE A 65 -1.11 -8.04 6.81
CA PHE A 65 0.02 -8.95 6.90
C PHE A 65 -0.41 -10.41 6.79
N PHE A 66 -1.46 -10.78 7.52
CA PHE A 66 -1.86 -12.19 7.61
C PHE A 66 -2.42 -12.77 6.31
N SER A 67 -3.10 -11.96 5.51
CA SER A 67 -3.67 -12.39 4.23
C SER A 67 -2.65 -12.44 3.09
N THR A 68 -1.51 -11.78 3.26
CA THR A 68 -0.46 -11.63 2.23
C THR A 68 0.88 -12.23 2.65
N PHE A 69 0.94 -12.88 3.83
CA PHE A 69 2.18 -13.47 4.37
C PHE A 69 2.92 -14.36 3.35
N PRO A 70 4.25 -14.26 3.24
CA PRO A 70 5.20 -13.46 4.02
C PRO A 70 5.39 -12.01 3.54
N GLN A 71 4.60 -11.55 2.61
CA GLN A 71 4.65 -10.20 2.06
C GLN A 71 3.71 -9.26 2.85
N PHE A 72 3.93 -7.96 2.72
CA PHE A 72 3.04 -6.97 3.29
C PHE A 72 2.05 -6.51 2.23
N GLY A 73 0.77 -6.46 2.59
CA GLY A 73 -0.28 -5.90 1.76
C GLY A 73 -0.70 -4.53 2.26
N LEU A 74 -0.93 -3.62 1.33
CA LEU A 74 -1.67 -2.39 1.57
C LEU A 74 -3.07 -2.58 1.00
N LYS A 75 -4.06 -2.62 1.86
CA LYS A 75 -5.47 -2.66 1.49
C LYS A 75 -5.99 -1.23 1.45
N VAL A 76 -6.55 -0.84 0.34
CA VAL A 76 -7.18 0.46 0.13
C VAL A 76 -8.67 0.23 -0.03
N ASP A 77 -9.45 0.82 0.86
CA ASP A 77 -10.90 0.77 0.81
C ASP A 77 -11.43 2.01 0.08
N GLU A 78 -12.37 1.77 -0.81
CA GLU A 78 -13.06 2.73 -1.65
C GLU A 78 -12.16 3.79 -2.28
N GLY A 79 -11.91 3.66 -3.57
CA GLY A 79 -11.07 4.59 -4.28
C GLY A 79 -11.65 5.06 -5.59
N PHE A 80 -11.38 6.34 -5.87
CA PHE A 80 -11.70 7.01 -7.13
C PHE A 80 -10.45 7.67 -7.67
N LEU A 81 -10.13 7.37 -8.92
CA LEU A 81 -9.03 7.99 -9.63
C LEU A 81 -9.61 8.93 -10.69
N VAL A 82 -9.37 10.22 -10.54
CA VAL A 82 -9.84 11.26 -11.44
C VAL A 82 -8.65 11.75 -12.27
N SER A 83 -8.74 11.60 -13.58
CA SER A 83 -7.68 12.03 -14.49
C SER A 83 -7.66 13.56 -14.61
N LYS A 84 -6.46 14.16 -14.60
CA LYS A 84 -6.23 15.59 -14.87
C LYS A 84 -5.93 15.88 -16.33
N VAL A 85 -5.69 14.84 -17.12
CA VAL A 85 -5.24 14.96 -18.52
C VAL A 85 -6.26 15.66 -19.44
N LEU A 86 -7.55 15.60 -19.08
CA LEU A 86 -8.65 16.12 -19.89
C LEU A 86 -9.46 17.23 -19.21
N ASN A 87 -8.86 17.96 -18.28
CA ASN A 87 -9.51 18.91 -17.35
C ASN A 87 -10.43 19.97 -17.97
N ASP A 88 -10.42 20.22 -19.28
CA ASP A 88 -11.08 21.40 -19.87
C ASP A 88 -12.33 21.09 -20.70
N SER A 89 -12.77 19.85 -20.85
CA SER A 89 -13.73 19.55 -21.93
C SER A 89 -14.86 18.58 -21.64
N LEU A 90 -14.99 18.03 -20.43
CA LEU A 90 -15.97 16.97 -20.17
C LEU A 90 -16.97 17.31 -19.06
N PRO A 91 -18.25 16.93 -19.22
CA PRO A 91 -19.21 17.04 -18.13
C PRO A 91 -18.77 16.17 -16.97
N GLN A 92 -18.94 16.67 -15.74
CA GLN A 92 -18.47 16.12 -14.44
C GLN A 92 -18.63 14.61 -14.20
N LYS A 93 -19.36 13.89 -15.02
CA LYS A 93 -19.62 12.46 -14.90
C LYS A 93 -18.55 11.56 -15.54
N THR A 94 -17.66 12.12 -16.34
CA THR A 94 -16.63 11.42 -17.14
C THR A 94 -15.21 11.61 -16.61
N ASP A 95 -15.02 12.36 -15.55
CA ASP A 95 -13.68 12.67 -15.01
C ASP A 95 -13.09 11.49 -14.22
N SER A 96 -13.93 10.58 -13.72
CA SER A 96 -13.47 9.39 -13.01
C SER A 96 -12.95 8.35 -14.01
N LEU A 97 -11.65 8.12 -14.03
CA LEU A 97 -11.04 7.05 -14.83
C LEU A 97 -11.29 5.67 -14.22
N LEU A 98 -11.18 5.58 -12.91
CA LEU A 98 -11.25 4.31 -12.19
C LEU A 98 -12.00 4.50 -10.87
N ALA A 99 -12.93 3.62 -10.58
CA ALA A 99 -13.52 3.46 -9.28
C ALA A 99 -13.39 2.01 -8.81
N PHE A 100 -13.11 1.79 -7.54
CA PHE A 100 -13.01 0.45 -6.94
C PHE A 100 -13.48 0.46 -5.49
N LYS A 101 -13.99 -0.68 -5.03
CA LYS A 101 -14.35 -0.87 -3.61
C LYS A 101 -13.18 -1.31 -2.75
N GLU A 102 -12.32 -2.13 -3.32
CA GLU A 102 -11.15 -2.65 -2.60
C GLU A 102 -9.99 -2.79 -3.57
N CYS A 103 -8.84 -2.29 -3.15
CA CYS A 103 -7.56 -2.49 -3.84
C CYS A 103 -6.56 -3.06 -2.84
N VAL A 104 -5.95 -4.20 -3.17
CA VAL A 104 -4.87 -4.80 -2.37
C VAL A 104 -3.59 -4.77 -3.18
N LEU A 105 -2.63 -4.00 -2.67
CA LEU A 105 -1.27 -3.92 -3.17
C LEU A 105 -0.36 -4.79 -2.31
N THR A 106 0.33 -5.75 -2.91
CA THR A 106 1.33 -6.54 -2.19
C THR A 106 2.72 -5.99 -2.49
N VAL A 107 3.42 -5.59 -1.45
CA VAL A 107 4.76 -4.99 -1.53
C VAL A 107 5.77 -5.80 -0.72
N ASN A 108 7.03 -5.77 -1.15
CA ASN A 108 8.12 -6.32 -0.36
C ASN A 108 8.81 -5.19 0.42
N PRO A 109 8.65 -5.14 1.75
CA PRO A 109 9.26 -4.10 2.54
C PRO A 109 10.80 -4.19 2.55
N LEU A 110 11.37 -5.37 2.38
CA LEU A 110 12.83 -5.55 2.33
C LEU A 110 13.46 -4.83 1.13
N ASP A 111 12.76 -4.77 0.00
CA ASP A 111 13.25 -4.00 -1.15
C ASP A 111 13.30 -2.51 -0.86
N TYR A 112 12.36 -2.01 -0.06
CA TYR A 112 12.38 -0.61 0.39
C TYR A 112 13.56 -0.32 1.33
N PHE A 113 13.74 -1.18 2.35
CA PHE A 113 14.81 -0.96 3.35
C PHE A 113 16.22 -1.21 2.80
N LEU A 114 16.39 -2.21 1.92
CA LEU A 114 17.71 -2.59 1.40
C LEU A 114 18.09 -1.87 0.11
N LYS A 115 17.12 -1.52 -0.74
CA LYS A 115 17.37 -1.01 -2.09
C LYS A 115 16.75 0.38 -2.33
N ASN A 116 16.07 0.94 -1.34
CA ASN A 116 15.27 2.18 -1.45
C ASN A 116 14.30 2.17 -2.65
N LYS A 117 13.76 0.97 -2.96
CA LYS A 117 12.87 0.74 -4.10
C LYS A 117 11.57 0.10 -3.64
N ILE A 118 10.45 0.68 -4.06
CA ILE A 118 9.14 0.08 -3.83
C ILE A 118 8.88 -0.91 -4.97
N SER A 119 8.85 -2.21 -4.63
CA SER A 119 8.52 -3.28 -5.56
C SER A 119 7.10 -3.76 -5.30
N VAL A 120 6.19 -3.50 -6.24
CA VAL A 120 4.82 -4.02 -6.22
C VAL A 120 4.84 -5.40 -6.86
N HIS A 121 4.40 -6.43 -6.11
CA HIS A 121 4.38 -7.81 -6.58
C HIS A 121 3.01 -8.21 -7.10
N ASN A 122 1.96 -7.71 -6.49
CA ASN A 122 0.59 -8.01 -6.89
C ASN A 122 -0.31 -6.80 -6.67
N LEU A 123 -1.25 -6.62 -7.59
CA LEU A 123 -2.33 -5.66 -7.52
C LEU A 123 -3.64 -6.40 -7.73
N SER A 124 -4.48 -6.44 -6.71
CA SER A 124 -5.82 -7.02 -6.77
C SER A 124 -6.86 -5.93 -6.59
N LEU A 125 -7.78 -5.83 -7.53
CA LEU A 125 -8.89 -4.87 -7.49
C LEU A 125 -10.21 -5.62 -7.43
N LYS A 126 -11.12 -5.17 -6.57
CA LYS A 126 -12.48 -5.72 -6.46
C LYS A 126 -13.53 -4.65 -6.75
N ASN A 127 -14.60 -5.05 -7.43
CA ASN A 127 -15.71 -4.20 -7.81
C ASN A 127 -15.22 -2.94 -8.53
N VAL A 128 -14.56 -3.16 -9.65
CA VAL A 128 -13.92 -2.13 -10.46
C VAL A 128 -14.88 -1.61 -11.51
N ALA A 129 -14.96 -0.29 -11.64
CA ALA A 129 -15.54 0.39 -12.78
C ALA A 129 -14.47 1.24 -13.47
N VAL A 130 -14.29 1.06 -14.77
CA VAL A 130 -13.32 1.82 -15.58
C VAL A 130 -14.08 2.63 -16.60
N TYR A 131 -13.77 3.91 -16.69
CA TYR A 131 -14.35 4.85 -17.64
C TYR A 131 -13.26 5.41 -18.57
N ALA A 132 -12.90 4.63 -19.57
CA ALA A 132 -11.90 5.02 -20.54
C ALA A 132 -12.51 5.95 -21.60
N TYR A 133 -11.90 7.10 -21.81
CA TYR A 133 -12.32 8.09 -22.80
C TYR A 133 -11.12 8.70 -23.52
N ARG A 134 -11.29 8.92 -24.82
CA ARG A 134 -10.33 9.66 -25.66
C ARG A 134 -11.03 10.83 -26.34
N ASN A 135 -10.46 12.00 -26.22
CA ASN A 135 -11.01 13.21 -26.84
C ASN A 135 -10.72 13.27 -28.35
N LYS A 136 -11.33 14.24 -29.02
CA LYS A 136 -11.15 14.45 -30.50
C LYS A 136 -9.72 14.86 -30.88
N THR A 137 -8.92 15.37 -29.95
CA THR A 137 -7.51 15.71 -30.15
C THR A 137 -6.55 14.54 -29.95
N GLY A 138 -7.09 13.35 -29.65
CA GLY A 138 -6.31 12.13 -29.44
C GLY A 138 -5.81 11.90 -28.03
N LYS A 139 -5.96 12.86 -27.10
CA LYS A 139 -5.60 12.66 -25.69
C LYS A 139 -6.56 11.70 -24.99
N ALA A 140 -6.03 10.82 -24.17
CA ALA A 140 -6.79 9.82 -23.43
C ALA A 140 -6.73 10.05 -21.92
N ASN A 141 -7.83 9.79 -21.21
CA ASN A 141 -7.89 9.98 -19.76
C ASN A 141 -7.09 8.93 -18.96
N TRP A 142 -6.61 7.87 -19.61
CA TRP A 142 -5.74 6.85 -18.98
C TRP A 142 -4.24 7.14 -19.14
N GLU A 143 -3.84 8.19 -19.85
CA GLU A 143 -2.45 8.63 -20.01
C GLU A 143 -2.00 9.42 -18.77
N ILE A 144 -2.20 8.85 -17.58
CA ILE A 144 -2.02 9.52 -16.28
C ILE A 144 -0.64 9.28 -15.65
N VAL A 145 0.21 8.43 -16.22
CA VAL A 145 1.53 8.17 -15.67
C VAL A 145 2.48 9.28 -16.10
N LYS A 146 3.03 10.02 -15.13
CA LYS A 146 4.04 11.05 -15.41
C LYS A 146 5.32 10.40 -15.90
N THR A 147 5.85 10.88 -16.99
CA THR A 147 7.15 10.46 -17.52
C THR A 147 8.26 11.02 -16.64
N SER A 148 9.39 10.30 -16.53
CA SER A 148 10.51 10.66 -15.64
C SER A 148 11.09 12.06 -15.84
N SER A 149 10.83 12.71 -16.99
CA SER A 149 11.19 14.10 -17.26
C SER A 149 10.39 15.10 -16.42
N ASP A 150 9.16 14.76 -16.02
CA ASP A 150 8.28 15.66 -15.27
C ASP A 150 8.52 15.56 -13.74
N THR A 151 9.21 14.50 -13.29
CA THR A 151 9.46 14.26 -11.88
C THR A 151 10.68 15.02 -11.34
N LEU A 152 11.54 15.54 -12.22
CA LEU A 152 12.76 16.28 -11.86
C LEU A 152 12.58 17.81 -11.79
N ALA A 153 11.36 18.31 -12.00
CA ALA A 153 11.05 19.74 -12.09
C ALA A 153 10.41 20.32 -10.81
N VAL A 154 10.56 19.67 -9.66
CA VAL A 154 10.10 20.23 -8.37
C VAL A 154 11.28 20.22 -7.39
N GLU A 155 12.11 21.25 -7.47
CA GLU A 155 12.90 21.75 -6.35
C GLU A 155 12.03 22.62 -5.43
#